data_b4fcddcdb991004f835594bbc699e5c7
#
_entry.id   b4fcddcdb991004f835594bbc699e5c7
#
_cell.length_a   1.000
_cell.length_b   1.000
_cell.length_c   1.000
_cell.angle_alpha   90.00
_cell.angle_beta   90.00
_cell.angle_gamma   90.00
#
_symmetry.space_group_name_H-M   'P 1'
#
loop_
_entity.id
_entity.type
_entity.pdbx_description
1 polymer ?
#
loop_
_entity_poly.entity_id
_entity_poly.type
_entity_poly.pdbx_seq_one_letter_code
_entity_poly.pdbx_strand_id
1 'polypeptide(L)'
;MMEQKQAKGRIFITNDNKMKYSLERSYEILDRTPVVLQDLLSGLPDDWVMPNEGPETFSPYDVIGHLVHGEKTDWTVRTKMILEFGNTKTFEKYDRFAQYEESKGKSLQQLLDEFAAIRKENMVWFKALNLTEDDLDKQGLHPVLGDVTLRHLLATWVVHDLTHIAQITRVMAKQYKTEMGPWPEFFRILNY
;
A
#
# COMPACT_ATOMS: atom_id res chain seq x y z
N MET A 1 -2.16 51.73 -12.31
CA MET A 1 -3.02 50.54 -12.34
C MET A 1 -2.15 49.36 -11.87
N MET A 2 -2.20 49.05 -10.57
CA MET A 2 -1.40 47.98 -9.97
C MET A 2 -2.28 46.72 -9.90
N GLU A 3 -1.90 45.67 -10.71
CA GLU A 3 -2.52 44.37 -10.62
C GLU A 3 -2.12 43.66 -9.32
N GLN A 4 -3.09 43.47 -8.45
CA GLN A 4 -2.96 42.60 -7.28
C GLN A 4 -2.97 41.13 -7.76
N LYS A 5 -1.81 40.46 -7.76
CA LYS A 5 -1.71 38.99 -7.83
C LYS A 5 -2.25 38.39 -6.55
N GLN A 6 -3.44 37.80 -6.62
CA GLN A 6 -3.96 36.94 -5.55
C GLN A 6 -3.04 35.73 -5.40
N ALA A 7 -2.31 35.66 -4.28
CA ALA A 7 -1.61 34.48 -3.85
C ALA A 7 -2.66 33.40 -3.46
N LYS A 8 -2.76 32.32 -4.25
CA LYS A 8 -3.51 31.12 -3.86
C LYS A 8 -2.94 30.61 -2.54
N GLY A 9 -3.72 30.74 -1.46
CA GLY A 9 -3.32 30.33 -0.12
C GLY A 9 -2.92 28.86 -0.10
N ARG A 10 -1.66 28.57 0.25
CA ARG A 10 -1.23 27.23 0.63
C ARG A 10 -1.94 26.89 1.94
N ILE A 11 -2.74 25.83 1.92
CA ILE A 11 -3.28 25.24 3.14
C ILE A 11 -2.11 24.56 3.85
N PHE A 12 -1.64 25.17 4.95
CA PHE A 12 -0.69 24.49 5.84
C PHE A 12 -1.52 23.61 6.78
N ILE A 13 -1.33 22.29 6.68
CA ILE A 13 -1.90 21.35 7.63
C ILE A 13 -1.08 21.49 8.92
N THR A 14 -1.62 22.22 9.91
CA THR A 14 -1.06 22.25 11.26
C THR A 14 -1.29 20.90 11.95
N ASN A 15 -0.50 20.56 12.96
CA ASN A 15 -0.60 19.30 13.71
C ASN A 15 -2.02 19.02 14.27
N ASP A 16 -2.85 20.06 14.45
CA ASP A 16 -4.22 19.94 14.95
C ASP A 16 -5.25 19.54 13.88
N ASN A 17 -4.83 19.47 12.59
CA ASN A 17 -5.70 19.15 11.46
C ASN A 17 -5.40 17.78 10.87
N LYS A 18 -5.04 16.80 11.71
CA LYS A 18 -4.90 15.40 11.27
C LYS A 18 -6.26 14.88 10.81
N MET A 19 -6.28 14.36 9.60
CA MET A 19 -7.47 13.73 9.04
C MET A 19 -7.91 12.57 9.95
N LYS A 20 -9.15 12.64 10.48
CA LYS A 20 -9.71 11.52 11.23
C LYS A 20 -9.92 10.33 10.29
N TYR A 21 -9.61 9.13 10.77
CA TYR A 21 -9.87 7.89 10.03
C TYR A 21 -11.37 7.77 9.67
N SER A 22 -11.68 7.32 8.45
CA SER A 22 -13.01 6.88 8.06
C SER A 22 -12.91 5.76 7.02
N LEU A 23 -13.92 4.89 6.99
CA LEU A 23 -14.01 3.80 6.01
C LEU A 23 -14.11 4.31 4.58
N GLU A 24 -14.88 5.37 4.34
CA GLU A 24 -15.07 5.96 3.01
C GLU A 24 -13.73 6.43 2.43
N ARG A 25 -12.90 7.09 3.24
CA ARG A 25 -11.56 7.53 2.82
C ARG A 25 -10.61 6.36 2.57
N SER A 26 -10.76 5.29 3.34
CA SER A 26 -10.01 4.05 3.08
C SER A 26 -10.39 3.46 1.73
N TYR A 27 -11.69 3.38 1.42
CA TYR A 27 -12.17 2.91 0.12
C TYR A 27 -11.63 3.75 -1.04
N GLU A 28 -11.58 5.09 -0.86
CA GLU A 28 -11.05 5.99 -1.89
C GLU A 28 -9.61 5.67 -2.33
N ILE A 29 -8.75 5.28 -1.41
CA ILE A 29 -7.36 4.92 -1.71
C ILE A 29 -7.26 3.48 -2.20
N LEU A 30 -7.88 2.53 -1.47
CA LEU A 30 -7.79 1.10 -1.80
C LEU A 30 -8.36 0.77 -3.18
N ASP A 31 -9.44 1.44 -3.59
CA ASP A 31 -10.01 1.29 -4.95
C ASP A 31 -9.09 1.85 -6.06
N ARG A 32 -8.27 2.87 -5.73
CA ARG A 32 -7.39 3.52 -6.72
C ARG A 32 -6.05 2.83 -6.88
N THR A 33 -5.55 2.15 -5.86
CA THR A 33 -4.22 1.53 -5.87
C THR A 33 -3.99 0.64 -7.10
N PRO A 34 -4.89 -0.29 -7.47
CA PRO A 34 -4.67 -1.13 -8.66
C PRO A 34 -4.54 -0.32 -9.95
N VAL A 35 -5.38 0.71 -10.12
CA VAL A 35 -5.36 1.56 -11.32
C VAL A 35 -4.04 2.33 -11.40
N VAL A 36 -3.60 2.93 -10.30
CA VAL A 36 -2.33 3.67 -10.23
C VAL A 36 -1.15 2.77 -10.59
N LEU A 37 -1.11 1.54 -10.05
CA LEU A 37 -0.03 0.59 -10.32
C LEU A 37 -0.08 0.07 -11.75
N GLN A 38 -1.27 -0.19 -12.29
CA GLN A 38 -1.48 -0.57 -13.68
C GLN A 38 -0.97 0.52 -14.64
N ASP A 39 -1.39 1.78 -14.44
CA ASP A 39 -1.00 2.90 -15.29
C ASP A 39 0.49 3.22 -15.19
N LEU A 40 1.10 3.02 -14.02
CA LEU A 40 2.51 3.26 -13.81
C LEU A 40 3.42 2.20 -14.43
N LEU A 41 3.03 0.91 -14.37
CA LEU A 41 3.93 -0.21 -14.62
C LEU A 41 3.61 -1.02 -15.87
N SER A 42 2.35 -0.99 -16.36
CA SER A 42 1.95 -1.80 -17.51
C SER A 42 2.74 -1.43 -18.76
N GLY A 43 3.27 -2.45 -19.46
CA GLY A 43 4.02 -2.26 -20.69
C GLY A 43 5.45 -1.74 -20.51
N LEU A 44 5.92 -1.50 -19.28
CA LEU A 44 7.31 -1.17 -19.05
C LEU A 44 8.21 -2.41 -19.26
N PRO A 45 9.41 -2.24 -19.85
CA PRO A 45 10.38 -3.32 -19.99
C PRO A 45 11.00 -3.72 -18.65
N ASP A 46 11.58 -4.93 -18.62
CA ASP A 46 12.18 -5.52 -17.42
C ASP A 46 13.23 -4.64 -16.75
N ASP A 47 13.95 -3.83 -17.53
CA ASP A 47 14.96 -2.90 -17.02
C ASP A 47 14.39 -1.88 -16.01
N TRP A 48 13.09 -1.57 -16.08
CA TRP A 48 12.42 -0.70 -15.13
C TRP A 48 11.90 -1.42 -13.89
N VAL A 49 11.49 -2.68 -14.06
CA VAL A 49 10.64 -3.35 -13.06
C VAL A 49 11.33 -4.48 -12.31
N MET A 50 12.45 -5.01 -12.82
CA MET A 50 13.22 -6.08 -12.16
C MET A 50 14.34 -5.59 -11.25
N PRO A 51 14.99 -4.42 -11.45
CA PRO A 51 16.01 -3.92 -10.52
C PRO A 51 15.43 -3.60 -9.14
N ASN A 52 16.29 -3.78 -8.11
CA ASN A 52 15.99 -3.45 -6.72
C ASN A 52 17.10 -2.56 -6.11
N GLU A 53 16.99 -2.22 -4.83
CA GLU A 53 17.93 -1.34 -4.13
C GLU A 53 19.09 -2.08 -3.44
N GLY A 54 19.22 -3.39 -3.66
CA GLY A 54 20.24 -4.24 -3.06
C GLY A 54 19.69 -5.49 -2.39
N PRO A 55 20.52 -6.26 -1.69
CA PRO A 55 20.11 -7.51 -1.05
C PRO A 55 18.90 -7.33 -0.14
N GLU A 56 17.99 -8.30 -0.15
CA GLU A 56 16.78 -8.36 0.67
C GLU A 56 15.79 -7.19 0.46
N THR A 57 15.92 -6.44 -0.64
CA THR A 57 14.97 -5.41 -1.05
C THR A 57 14.09 -5.89 -2.20
N PHE A 58 12.91 -5.30 -2.34
CA PHE A 58 11.96 -5.65 -3.40
C PHE A 58 12.15 -4.76 -4.62
N SER A 59 12.16 -5.38 -5.80
CA SER A 59 11.95 -4.71 -7.08
C SER A 59 10.48 -4.26 -7.23
N PRO A 60 10.14 -3.40 -8.21
CA PRO A 60 8.74 -3.13 -8.55
C PRO A 60 7.93 -4.40 -8.81
N TYR A 61 8.49 -5.39 -9.51
CA TYR A 61 7.87 -6.70 -9.73
C TYR A 61 7.58 -7.43 -8.41
N ASP A 62 8.56 -7.51 -7.50
CA ASP A 62 8.40 -8.15 -6.20
C ASP A 62 7.35 -7.46 -5.34
N VAL A 63 7.26 -6.12 -5.42
CA VAL A 63 6.24 -5.36 -4.70
C VAL A 63 4.84 -5.75 -5.17
N ILE A 64 4.60 -5.92 -6.47
CA ILE A 64 3.28 -6.36 -6.96
C ILE A 64 2.97 -7.78 -6.45
N GLY A 65 3.94 -8.70 -6.50
CA GLY A 65 3.78 -10.04 -5.90
C GLY A 65 3.44 -9.99 -4.42
N HIS A 66 4.11 -9.11 -3.66
CA HIS A 66 3.84 -8.88 -2.24
C HIS A 66 2.44 -8.33 -1.98
N LEU A 67 1.96 -7.40 -2.80
CA LEU A 67 0.60 -6.88 -2.71
C LEU A 67 -0.44 -7.98 -2.98
N VAL A 68 -0.22 -8.82 -4.00
CA VAL A 68 -1.08 -9.99 -4.29
C VAL A 68 -1.14 -10.93 -3.09
N HIS A 69 0.01 -11.26 -2.51
CA HIS A 69 0.09 -12.13 -1.33
C HIS A 69 -0.66 -11.52 -0.11
N GLY A 70 -0.48 -10.23 0.14
CA GLY A 70 -1.19 -9.51 1.21
C GLY A 70 -2.71 -9.53 1.06
N GLU A 71 -3.22 -9.38 -0.17
CA GLU A 71 -4.65 -9.49 -0.46
C GLU A 71 -5.23 -10.87 -0.13
N LYS A 72 -4.45 -11.93 -0.34
CA LYS A 72 -4.88 -13.31 -0.09
C LYS A 72 -4.81 -13.71 1.37
N THR A 73 -3.79 -13.22 2.10
CA THR A 73 -3.40 -13.83 3.37
C THR A 73 -3.46 -12.90 4.57
N ASP A 74 -3.55 -11.58 4.36
CA ASP A 74 -3.45 -10.61 5.47
C ASP A 74 -4.79 -9.88 5.74
N TRP A 75 -5.14 -8.91 4.96
CA TRP A 75 -6.16 -7.89 5.28
C TRP A 75 -7.54 -8.47 5.59
N THR A 76 -8.09 -9.24 4.66
CA THR A 76 -9.43 -9.83 4.81
C THR A 76 -9.43 -10.97 5.82
N VAL A 77 -8.35 -11.74 5.89
CA VAL A 77 -8.19 -12.84 6.84
C VAL A 77 -8.20 -12.31 8.27
N ARG A 78 -7.35 -11.31 8.56
CA ARG A 78 -7.27 -10.70 9.89
C ARG A 78 -8.52 -9.92 10.27
N THR A 79 -9.17 -9.25 9.30
CA THR A 79 -10.47 -8.61 9.52
C THR A 79 -11.51 -9.63 10.00
N LYS A 80 -11.62 -10.78 9.32
CA LYS A 80 -12.52 -11.87 9.72
C LYS A 80 -12.19 -12.39 11.12
N MET A 81 -10.88 -12.59 11.40
CA MET A 81 -10.44 -13.06 12.72
C MET A 81 -10.81 -12.09 13.85
N ILE A 82 -10.66 -10.78 13.64
CA ILE A 82 -11.06 -9.77 14.63
C ILE A 82 -12.56 -9.82 14.87
N LEU A 83 -13.36 -9.87 13.80
CA LEU A 83 -14.81 -9.85 13.90
C LEU A 83 -15.37 -11.12 14.57
N GLU A 84 -14.75 -12.29 14.35
CA GLU A 84 -15.21 -13.59 14.83
C GLU A 84 -14.66 -13.93 16.23
N PHE A 85 -13.36 -13.69 16.47
CA PHE A 85 -12.65 -14.19 17.66
C PHE A 85 -12.19 -13.08 18.62
N GLY A 86 -12.23 -11.82 18.18
CA GLY A 86 -11.64 -10.73 18.95
C GLY A 86 -10.14 -10.97 19.19
N ASN A 87 -9.67 -10.68 20.42
CA ASN A 87 -8.28 -10.94 20.83
C ASN A 87 -8.06 -12.32 21.48
N THR A 88 -9.03 -13.24 21.39
CA THR A 88 -8.89 -14.60 21.94
C THR A 88 -8.06 -15.53 21.05
N LYS A 89 -7.83 -15.15 19.77
CA LYS A 89 -7.05 -15.91 18.81
C LYS A 89 -5.99 -15.02 18.14
N THR A 90 -4.72 -15.44 18.24
CA THR A 90 -3.59 -14.73 17.61
C THR A 90 -3.62 -14.90 16.11
N PHE A 91 -3.29 -13.83 15.37
CA PHE A 91 -3.10 -13.89 13.92
C PHE A 91 -1.93 -14.82 13.58
N GLU A 92 -2.02 -15.49 12.44
CA GLU A 92 -0.88 -16.20 11.87
C GLU A 92 0.25 -15.20 11.55
N LYS A 93 1.49 -15.68 11.70
CA LYS A 93 2.68 -14.90 11.38
C LYS A 93 2.72 -14.69 9.86
N TYR A 94 2.81 -13.43 9.42
CA TYR A 94 2.91 -13.10 8.01
C TYR A 94 4.27 -13.50 7.44
N ASP A 95 4.26 -14.27 6.35
CA ASP A 95 5.47 -14.64 5.60
C ASP A 95 5.65 -13.69 4.40
N ARG A 96 6.45 -12.63 4.59
CA ARG A 96 6.72 -11.62 3.56
C ARG A 96 7.46 -12.16 2.33
N PHE A 97 8.03 -13.35 2.39
CA PHE A 97 8.82 -13.94 1.32
C PHE A 97 8.06 -15.02 0.52
N ALA A 98 6.93 -15.51 1.01
CA ALA A 98 6.10 -16.50 0.31
C ALA A 98 5.72 -16.04 -1.10
N GLN A 99 5.57 -14.74 -1.32
CA GLN A 99 5.28 -14.14 -2.62
C GLN A 99 6.29 -14.49 -3.71
N TYR A 100 7.56 -14.79 -3.39
CA TYR A 100 8.54 -15.16 -4.41
C TYR A 100 8.18 -16.47 -5.11
N GLU A 101 7.73 -17.49 -4.37
CA GLU A 101 7.27 -18.75 -4.97
C GLU A 101 5.91 -18.59 -5.65
N GLU A 102 5.01 -17.78 -5.09
CA GLU A 102 3.68 -17.51 -5.67
C GLU A 102 3.74 -16.71 -6.97
N SER A 103 4.76 -15.85 -7.14
CA SER A 103 4.98 -15.02 -8.33
C SER A 103 5.78 -15.75 -9.42
N LYS A 104 6.40 -16.87 -9.09
CA LYS A 104 7.30 -17.59 -9.99
C LYS A 104 6.63 -17.95 -11.31
N GLY A 105 7.27 -17.55 -12.41
CA GLY A 105 6.79 -17.83 -13.77
C GLY A 105 5.65 -16.94 -14.26
N LYS A 106 5.21 -15.96 -13.45
CA LYS A 106 4.21 -14.98 -13.88
C LYS A 106 4.91 -13.77 -14.51
N SER A 107 4.28 -13.19 -15.52
CA SER A 107 4.68 -11.87 -16.01
C SER A 107 4.20 -10.76 -15.06
N LEU A 108 4.81 -9.57 -15.15
CA LEU A 108 4.34 -8.41 -14.41
C LEU A 108 2.85 -8.13 -14.69
N GLN A 109 2.44 -8.22 -15.97
CA GLN A 109 1.03 -7.98 -16.33
C GLN A 109 0.09 -8.98 -15.65
N GLN A 110 0.47 -10.25 -15.57
CA GLN A 110 -0.33 -11.26 -14.86
C GLN A 110 -0.46 -10.93 -13.36
N LEU A 111 0.61 -10.44 -12.71
CA LEU A 111 0.54 -10.02 -11.31
C LEU A 111 -0.32 -8.78 -11.12
N LEU A 112 -0.23 -7.79 -12.00
CA LEU A 112 -1.06 -6.58 -11.97
C LEU A 112 -2.55 -6.93 -12.12
N ASP A 113 -2.89 -7.79 -13.08
CA ASP A 113 -4.25 -8.24 -13.32
C ASP A 113 -4.79 -9.06 -12.14
N GLU A 114 -3.96 -9.95 -11.57
CA GLU A 114 -4.30 -10.74 -10.39
C GLU A 114 -4.55 -9.83 -9.18
N PHE A 115 -3.68 -8.85 -8.93
CA PHE A 115 -3.86 -7.86 -7.87
C PHE A 115 -5.16 -7.10 -8.02
N ALA A 116 -5.44 -6.58 -9.23
CA ALA A 116 -6.64 -5.82 -9.50
C ALA A 116 -7.92 -6.67 -9.29
N ALA A 117 -7.90 -7.93 -9.73
CA ALA A 117 -9.04 -8.84 -9.57
C ALA A 117 -9.31 -9.15 -8.09
N ILE A 118 -8.28 -9.55 -7.32
CA ILE A 118 -8.42 -9.90 -5.90
C ILE A 118 -8.82 -8.66 -5.08
N ARG A 119 -8.20 -7.49 -5.33
CA ARG A 119 -8.56 -6.25 -4.66
C ARG A 119 -10.04 -5.90 -4.91
N LYS A 120 -10.53 -6.04 -6.13
CA LYS A 120 -11.93 -5.79 -6.45
C LYS A 120 -12.86 -6.70 -5.65
N GLU A 121 -12.57 -7.99 -5.58
CA GLU A 121 -13.34 -8.95 -4.79
C GLU A 121 -13.31 -8.61 -3.30
N ASN A 122 -12.13 -8.34 -2.76
CA ASN A 122 -11.94 -7.96 -1.36
C ASN A 122 -12.68 -6.66 -1.03
N MET A 123 -12.68 -5.67 -1.92
CA MET A 123 -13.39 -4.40 -1.72
C MET A 123 -14.91 -4.57 -1.75
N VAL A 124 -15.45 -5.44 -2.62
CA VAL A 124 -16.88 -5.79 -2.61
C VAL A 124 -17.25 -6.42 -1.28
N TRP A 125 -16.48 -7.41 -0.83
CA TRP A 125 -16.69 -8.05 0.47
C TRP A 125 -16.57 -7.04 1.62
N PHE A 126 -15.52 -6.23 1.65
CA PHE A 126 -15.24 -5.28 2.73
C PHE A 126 -16.36 -4.25 2.89
N LYS A 127 -16.83 -3.67 1.78
CA LYS A 127 -17.95 -2.72 1.79
C LYS A 127 -19.25 -3.36 2.26
N ALA A 128 -19.49 -4.64 1.91
CA ALA A 128 -20.69 -5.38 2.32
C ALA A 128 -20.73 -5.69 3.82
N LEU A 129 -19.61 -5.60 4.55
CA LEU A 129 -19.59 -5.77 6.01
C LEU A 129 -20.38 -4.69 6.75
N ASN A 130 -20.58 -3.52 6.15
CA ASN A 130 -21.28 -2.37 6.75
C ASN A 130 -20.80 -2.07 8.19
N LEU A 131 -19.48 -2.04 8.39
CA LEU A 131 -18.83 -1.88 9.69
C LEU A 131 -19.27 -0.58 10.38
N THR A 132 -19.54 -0.69 11.68
CA THR A 132 -19.87 0.44 12.56
C THR A 132 -18.62 0.95 13.30
N GLU A 133 -18.73 2.09 14.00
CA GLU A 133 -17.66 2.58 14.88
C GLU A 133 -17.32 1.55 15.96
N ASP A 134 -18.32 0.86 16.52
CA ASP A 134 -18.13 -0.19 17.54
C ASP A 134 -17.37 -1.40 16.97
N ASP A 135 -17.58 -1.75 15.69
CA ASP A 135 -16.80 -2.79 15.02
C ASP A 135 -15.34 -2.38 14.83
N LEU A 136 -15.09 -1.10 14.50
CA LEU A 136 -13.75 -0.58 14.33
C LEU A 136 -12.92 -0.60 15.61
N ASP A 137 -13.56 -0.57 16.77
CA ASP A 137 -12.91 -0.63 18.08
C ASP A 137 -12.72 -2.08 18.60
N LYS A 138 -13.25 -3.10 17.89
CA LYS A 138 -13.00 -4.50 18.22
C LYS A 138 -11.52 -4.81 18.17
N GLN A 139 -11.06 -5.55 19.17
CA GLN A 139 -9.65 -5.92 19.33
C GLN A 139 -9.32 -7.22 18.59
N GLY A 140 -8.08 -7.34 18.16
CA GLY A 140 -7.44 -8.56 17.67
C GLY A 140 -6.07 -8.72 18.30
N LEU A 141 -5.50 -9.91 18.27
CA LEU A 141 -4.19 -10.20 18.85
C LEU A 141 -3.15 -10.43 17.77
N HIS A 142 -2.25 -9.44 17.58
CA HIS A 142 -1.15 -9.53 16.64
C HIS A 142 0.06 -10.26 17.27
N PRO A 143 0.73 -11.23 16.58
CA PRO A 143 1.75 -12.08 17.17
C PRO A 143 3.00 -11.34 17.67
N VAL A 144 3.21 -10.09 17.24
CA VAL A 144 4.38 -9.27 17.61
C VAL A 144 3.97 -7.98 18.35
N LEU A 145 2.86 -7.35 17.93
CA LEU A 145 2.44 -6.05 18.45
C LEU A 145 1.49 -6.13 19.65
N GLY A 146 0.98 -7.35 19.99
CA GLY A 146 -0.04 -7.52 21.01
C GLY A 146 -1.42 -7.06 20.53
N ASP A 147 -2.20 -6.44 21.43
CA ASP A 147 -3.55 -5.98 21.11
C ASP A 147 -3.56 -4.86 20.07
N VAL A 148 -4.33 -5.06 19.01
CA VAL A 148 -4.60 -4.09 17.95
C VAL A 148 -6.10 -3.95 17.76
N THR A 149 -6.58 -2.87 17.16
CA THR A 149 -8.00 -2.75 16.80
C THR A 149 -8.22 -2.99 15.31
N LEU A 150 -9.47 -3.27 14.93
CA LEU A 150 -9.83 -3.35 13.51
C LEU A 150 -9.51 -2.03 12.78
N ARG A 151 -9.75 -0.89 13.43
CA ARG A 151 -9.35 0.43 12.93
C ARG A 151 -7.86 0.52 12.61
N HIS A 152 -7.00 0.00 13.50
CA HIS A 152 -5.55 -0.03 13.27
C HIS A 152 -5.21 -0.87 12.04
N LEU A 153 -5.80 -2.05 11.90
CA LEU A 153 -5.56 -2.93 10.76
C LEU A 153 -5.95 -2.26 9.44
N LEU A 154 -7.16 -1.71 9.37
CA LEU A 154 -7.70 -1.09 8.15
C LEU A 154 -6.97 0.21 7.78
N ALA A 155 -6.58 1.02 8.76
CA ALA A 155 -5.73 2.18 8.51
C ALA A 155 -4.34 1.77 8.02
N THR A 156 -3.80 0.67 8.54
CA THR A 156 -2.51 0.11 8.09
C THR A 156 -2.60 -0.37 6.65
N TRP A 157 -3.69 -0.99 6.23
CA TRP A 157 -3.89 -1.39 4.82
C TRP A 157 -3.73 -0.21 3.85
N VAL A 158 -4.37 0.91 4.14
CA VAL A 158 -4.25 2.14 3.33
C VAL A 158 -2.81 2.65 3.28
N VAL A 159 -2.15 2.73 4.44
CA VAL A 159 -0.76 3.22 4.54
C VAL A 159 0.21 2.27 3.86
N HIS A 160 -0.04 0.97 3.92
CA HIS A 160 0.73 -0.07 3.25
C HIS A 160 0.71 0.12 1.72
N ASP A 161 -0.47 0.31 1.12
CA ASP A 161 -0.60 0.59 -0.31
C ASP A 161 0.20 1.84 -0.72
N LEU A 162 0.01 2.94 0.00
CA LEU A 162 0.74 4.19 -0.27
C LEU A 162 2.26 4.03 -0.08
N THR A 163 2.69 3.23 0.90
CA THR A 163 4.10 2.92 1.14
C THR A 163 4.69 2.16 -0.04
N HIS A 164 3.97 1.19 -0.59
CA HIS A 164 4.46 0.40 -1.73
C HIS A 164 4.45 1.18 -3.04
N ILE A 165 3.48 2.07 -3.27
CA ILE A 165 3.55 3.02 -4.39
C ILE A 165 4.81 3.90 -4.27
N ALA A 166 5.09 4.44 -3.08
CA ALA A 166 6.28 5.25 -2.84
C ALA A 166 7.57 4.42 -3.01
N GLN A 167 7.58 3.16 -2.58
CA GLN A 167 8.70 2.25 -2.76
C GLN A 167 8.99 1.98 -4.24
N ILE A 168 7.98 1.64 -5.04
CA ILE A 168 8.11 1.42 -6.48
C ILE A 168 8.69 2.66 -7.15
N THR A 169 8.11 3.84 -6.93
CA THR A 169 8.57 5.08 -7.55
C THR A 169 9.99 5.43 -7.13
N ARG A 170 10.38 5.15 -5.87
CA ARG A 170 11.75 5.34 -5.39
C ARG A 170 12.75 4.42 -6.08
N VAL A 171 12.44 3.12 -6.16
CA VAL A 171 13.30 2.13 -6.83
C VAL A 171 13.52 2.54 -8.29
N MET A 172 12.46 2.91 -9.00
CA MET A 172 12.54 3.38 -10.39
C MET A 172 13.37 4.67 -10.51
N ALA A 173 13.14 5.66 -9.65
CA ALA A 173 13.88 6.92 -9.67
C ALA A 173 15.39 6.72 -9.44
N LYS A 174 15.77 5.80 -8.55
CA LYS A 174 17.18 5.50 -8.26
C LYS A 174 17.96 4.94 -9.43
N GLN A 175 17.29 4.34 -10.41
CA GLN A 175 17.96 3.81 -11.62
C GLN A 175 18.64 4.90 -12.44
N TYR A 176 18.12 6.13 -12.43
CA TYR A 176 18.74 7.26 -13.12
C TYR A 176 19.63 8.14 -12.25
N LYS A 177 19.88 7.75 -10.97
CA LYS A 177 20.61 8.59 -10.03
C LYS A 177 21.99 9.03 -10.56
N THR A 178 22.74 8.15 -11.23
CA THR A 178 24.06 8.46 -11.80
C THR A 178 23.94 9.40 -12.99
N GLU A 179 22.93 9.21 -13.87
CA GLU A 179 22.74 10.00 -15.08
C GLU A 179 22.29 11.43 -14.78
N MET A 180 21.79 11.69 -13.57
CA MET A 180 21.37 13.02 -13.14
C MET A 180 22.54 14.01 -12.91
N GLY A 181 23.80 13.54 -12.92
CA GLY A 181 24.97 14.39 -12.67
C GLY A 181 24.87 15.11 -11.31
N PRO A 182 24.85 16.48 -11.27
CA PRO A 182 24.83 17.22 -10.00
C PRO A 182 23.44 17.35 -9.35
N TRP A 183 22.36 16.85 -9.97
CA TRP A 183 20.98 17.09 -9.53
C TRP A 183 20.43 16.23 -8.38
N PRO A 184 20.99 15.05 -8.00
CA PRO A 184 20.39 14.15 -7.01
C PRO A 184 20.12 14.81 -5.64
N GLU A 185 20.93 15.78 -5.21
CA GLU A 185 20.75 16.46 -3.93
C GLU A 185 19.42 17.20 -3.77
N PHE A 186 18.79 17.61 -4.90
CA PHE A 186 17.50 18.31 -4.90
C PHE A 186 16.29 17.37 -4.80
N PHE A 187 16.50 16.07 -4.90
CA PHE A 187 15.40 15.08 -4.97
C PHE A 187 15.40 14.16 -3.75
N ARG A 188 14.49 14.41 -2.81
CA ARG A 188 14.40 13.63 -1.57
C ARG A 188 14.17 12.14 -1.82
N ILE A 189 13.42 11.77 -2.89
CA ILE A 189 13.13 10.38 -3.24
C ILE A 189 14.40 9.52 -3.43
N LEU A 190 15.54 10.12 -3.73
CA LEU A 190 16.83 9.43 -3.93
C LEU A 190 17.62 9.23 -2.63
N ASN A 191 17.17 9.80 -1.51
CA ASN A 191 17.89 9.89 -0.25
C ASN A 191 17.20 9.17 0.92
N TYR A 192 16.23 8.32 0.62
CA TYR A 192 15.55 7.46 1.59
C TYR A 192 16.08 6.03 1.49
#